data_4ec7367b0ce7d32fc190ada64c29ed8b
#
_entry.id   4ec7367b0ce7d32fc190ada64c29ed8b
#
_cell.length_a   1.000
_cell.length_b   1.000
_cell.length_c   1.000
_cell.angle_alpha   90.00
_cell.angle_beta   90.00
_cell.angle_gamma   90.00
#
_symmetry.space_group_name_H-M   'P 1'
#
loop_
_entity.id
_entity.type
_entity.pdbx_description
1 polymer ?
#
loop_
_entity_poly.entity_id
_entity_poly.type
_entity_poly.pdbx_seq_one_letter_code
_entity_poly.pdbx_strand_id
1 'polypeptide(L)'
;MDRARAEEAARHARKEERQLELLSDRDYRIILWADRYMDRYGIDALIGLIPYAGDVVGFLFVIPGLRLSTRKIRSLPLTLAILYNFLIDACVGLVPFIGPVLDFLFRANSRTAKLVRGFVEDDRETIREVNRRARYFVVAIIVLIILVVLLAYLFLLFCRWLIDLGGGGVQ
;
A
#
# COMPACT_ATOMS: atom_id res chain seq x y z
N MET A 1 -17.20 43.30 -3.18
CA MET A 1 -16.93 42.55 -1.96
C MET A 1 -17.78 41.27 -1.84
N ASP A 2 -19.06 41.29 -2.24
CA ASP A 2 -19.97 40.16 -2.06
C ASP A 2 -19.72 38.97 -3.02
N ARG A 3 -19.30 39.23 -4.26
CA ARG A 3 -18.98 38.13 -5.22
C ARG A 3 -17.81 37.28 -4.77
N ALA A 4 -16.73 37.86 -4.22
CA ALA A 4 -15.58 37.14 -3.74
C ALA A 4 -15.95 36.23 -2.54
N ARG A 5 -16.76 36.76 -1.61
CA ARG A 5 -17.29 35.98 -0.47
C ARG A 5 -18.19 34.81 -0.92
N ALA A 6 -19.04 35.06 -1.91
CA ALA A 6 -19.91 34.04 -2.46
C ALA A 6 -19.11 32.90 -3.18
N GLU A 7 -18.06 33.28 -3.91
CA GLU A 7 -17.14 32.30 -4.53
C GLU A 7 -16.36 31.48 -3.51
N GLU A 8 -15.88 32.11 -2.43
CA GLU A 8 -15.20 31.40 -1.34
C GLU A 8 -16.16 30.43 -0.64
N ALA A 9 -17.36 30.87 -0.31
CA ALA A 9 -18.39 30.00 0.29
C ALA A 9 -18.74 28.81 -0.63
N ALA A 10 -18.90 29.05 -1.93
CA ALA A 10 -19.14 27.98 -2.89
C ALA A 10 -17.96 26.99 -3.03
N ARG A 11 -16.72 27.48 -2.92
CA ARG A 11 -15.50 26.61 -2.89
C ARG A 11 -15.46 25.76 -1.61
N HIS A 12 -15.79 26.33 -0.47
CA HIS A 12 -15.87 25.59 0.80
C HIS A 12 -16.95 24.53 0.75
N ALA A 13 -18.15 24.86 0.33
CA ALA A 13 -19.24 23.90 0.20
C ALA A 13 -18.89 22.71 -0.73
N ARG A 14 -18.27 22.97 -1.88
CA ARG A 14 -17.82 21.91 -2.79
C ARG A 14 -16.71 21.03 -2.19
N LYS A 15 -15.84 21.59 -1.36
CA LYS A 15 -14.81 20.82 -0.65
C LYS A 15 -15.44 19.90 0.38
N GLU A 16 -16.37 20.41 1.17
CA GLU A 16 -17.09 19.63 2.18
C GLU A 16 -17.90 18.49 1.55
N GLU A 17 -18.64 18.80 0.47
CA GLU A 17 -19.40 17.80 -0.27
C GLU A 17 -18.50 16.69 -0.81
N ARG A 18 -17.36 17.03 -1.41
CA ARG A 18 -16.36 16.07 -1.90
C ARG A 18 -15.76 15.24 -0.78
N GLN A 19 -15.50 15.84 0.38
CA GLN A 19 -14.96 15.14 1.54
C GLN A 19 -15.99 14.14 2.09
N LEU A 20 -17.25 14.52 2.17
CA LEU A 20 -18.35 13.63 2.58
C LEU A 20 -18.53 12.46 1.60
N GLU A 21 -18.40 12.72 0.29
CA GLU A 21 -18.42 11.66 -0.73
C GLU A 21 -17.28 10.66 -0.51
N LEU A 22 -16.06 11.14 -0.24
CA LEU A 22 -14.90 10.29 0.02
C LEU A 22 -15.04 9.49 1.32
N LEU A 23 -15.57 10.10 2.39
CA LEU A 23 -15.82 9.43 3.67
C LEU A 23 -16.86 8.32 3.56
N SER A 24 -17.84 8.46 2.67
CA SER A 24 -18.87 7.45 2.41
C SER A 24 -18.45 6.38 1.40
N ASP A 25 -17.29 6.55 0.75
CA ASP A 25 -16.81 5.66 -0.30
C ASP A 25 -16.56 4.24 0.22
N ARG A 26 -16.93 3.24 -0.60
CA ARG A 26 -16.79 1.82 -0.26
C ARG A 26 -15.33 1.42 -0.06
N ASP A 27 -14.44 1.88 -0.95
CA ASP A 27 -13.02 1.54 -0.89
C ASP A 27 -12.36 2.13 0.37
N TYR A 28 -12.74 3.36 0.75
CA TYR A 28 -12.30 3.97 2.02
C TYR A 28 -12.76 3.19 3.24
N ARG A 29 -14.02 2.77 3.26
CA ARG A 29 -14.55 1.96 4.38
C ARG A 29 -13.87 0.60 4.50
N ILE A 30 -13.53 -0.05 3.38
CA ILE A 30 -12.77 -1.32 3.38
C ILE A 30 -11.40 -1.10 4.05
N ILE A 31 -10.68 -0.05 3.67
CA ILE A 31 -9.38 0.29 4.24
C ILE A 31 -9.48 0.53 5.75
N LEU A 32 -10.45 1.34 6.19
CA LEU A 32 -10.67 1.63 7.61
C LEU A 32 -11.07 0.38 8.41
N TRP A 33 -11.91 -0.47 7.82
CA TRP A 33 -12.32 -1.72 8.43
C TRP A 33 -11.12 -2.64 8.62
N ALA A 34 -10.34 -2.85 7.57
CA ALA A 34 -9.15 -3.68 7.60
C ALA A 34 -8.11 -3.17 8.63
N ASP A 35 -7.82 -1.86 8.64
CA ASP A 35 -6.91 -1.23 9.61
C ASP A 35 -7.37 -1.45 11.06
N ARG A 36 -8.68 -1.23 11.32
CA ARG A 36 -9.26 -1.42 12.67
C ARG A 36 -9.24 -2.87 13.14
N TYR A 37 -9.46 -3.82 12.23
CA TYR A 37 -9.43 -5.25 12.56
C TYR A 37 -8.01 -5.72 12.83
N MET A 38 -7.02 -5.24 12.09
CA MET A 38 -5.63 -5.58 12.31
C MET A 38 -5.12 -5.06 13.66
N ASP A 39 -5.42 -3.80 14.00
CA ASP A 39 -4.99 -3.21 15.29
C ASP A 39 -5.68 -3.84 16.52
N ARG A 40 -6.96 -4.23 16.39
CA ARG A 40 -7.80 -4.54 17.57
C ARG A 40 -7.74 -6.00 18.02
N TYR A 41 -7.46 -6.92 17.12
CA TYR A 41 -7.60 -8.36 17.42
C TYR A 41 -6.29 -9.12 17.51
N GLY A 42 -5.13 -8.45 17.34
CA GLY A 42 -3.84 -9.14 17.32
C GLY A 42 -3.85 -10.30 16.29
N ILE A 43 -4.60 -10.11 15.20
CA ILE A 43 -4.71 -11.09 14.11
C ILE A 43 -3.33 -11.36 13.49
N ASP A 44 -2.36 -10.49 13.77
CA ASP A 44 -0.96 -10.62 13.44
C ASP A 44 -0.40 -12.02 13.76
N ALA A 45 -0.72 -12.54 14.95
CA ALA A 45 -0.26 -13.87 15.37
C ALA A 45 -0.98 -15.01 14.63
N LEU A 46 -2.27 -14.83 14.28
CA LEU A 46 -3.06 -15.82 13.55
C LEU A 46 -2.73 -15.85 12.04
N ILE A 47 -2.49 -14.69 11.45
CA ILE A 47 -2.11 -14.57 10.03
C ILE A 47 -0.72 -15.16 9.79
N GLY A 48 0.20 -15.04 10.77
CA GLY A 48 1.53 -15.67 10.70
C GLY A 48 1.50 -17.21 10.68
N LEU A 49 0.38 -17.83 11.08
CA LEU A 49 0.19 -19.29 11.05
C LEU A 49 -0.37 -19.80 9.70
N ILE A 50 -0.95 -18.92 8.88
CA ILE A 50 -1.57 -19.30 7.61
C ILE A 50 -0.65 -18.89 6.47
N PRO A 51 -0.05 -19.83 5.71
CA PRO A 51 0.73 -19.49 4.52
C PRO A 51 -0.15 -18.70 3.53
N TYR A 52 0.40 -17.64 2.94
CA TYR A 52 -0.27 -16.74 1.99
C TYR A 52 -1.31 -15.75 2.58
N ALA A 53 -1.62 -15.79 3.86
CA ALA A 53 -2.57 -14.83 4.45
C ALA A 53 -2.06 -13.37 4.39
N GLY A 54 -0.75 -13.18 4.49
CA GLY A 54 -0.12 -11.85 4.33
C GLY A 54 -0.38 -11.22 2.97
N ASP A 55 -0.35 -12.01 1.90
CA ASP A 55 -0.63 -11.54 0.54
C ASP A 55 -2.08 -11.05 0.40
N VAL A 56 -3.05 -11.81 0.94
CA VAL A 56 -4.47 -11.45 0.91
C VAL A 56 -4.70 -10.13 1.66
N VAL A 57 -4.06 -9.95 2.79
CA VAL A 57 -4.15 -8.71 3.58
C VAL A 57 -3.55 -7.54 2.81
N GLY A 58 -2.39 -7.71 2.18
CA GLY A 58 -1.79 -6.69 1.31
C GLY A 58 -2.78 -6.21 0.23
N PHE A 59 -3.47 -7.12 -0.44
CA PHE A 59 -4.46 -6.78 -1.46
C PHE A 59 -5.67 -6.02 -0.92
N LEU A 60 -6.09 -6.26 0.33
CA LEU A 60 -7.20 -5.52 0.97
C LEU A 60 -6.90 -4.03 1.13
N PHE A 61 -5.63 -3.64 1.23
CA PHE A 61 -5.24 -2.23 1.31
C PHE A 61 -4.88 -1.63 -0.04
N VAL A 62 -4.17 -2.39 -0.85
CA VAL A 62 -3.59 -1.90 -2.12
C VAL A 62 -4.67 -1.66 -3.17
N ILE A 63 -5.56 -2.61 -3.40
CA ILE A 63 -6.57 -2.48 -4.46
C ILE A 63 -7.54 -1.32 -4.18
N PRO A 64 -8.19 -1.23 -3.00
CA PRO A 64 -9.05 -0.09 -2.68
C PRO A 64 -8.27 1.23 -2.63
N GLY A 65 -7.05 1.21 -2.07
CA GLY A 65 -6.19 2.39 -1.99
C GLY A 65 -5.83 2.95 -3.37
N LEU A 66 -5.43 2.08 -4.32
CA LEU A 66 -5.13 2.48 -5.70
C LEU A 66 -6.38 2.98 -6.43
N ARG A 67 -7.54 2.34 -6.25
CA ARG A 67 -8.79 2.82 -6.85
C ARG A 67 -9.19 4.19 -6.31
N LEU A 68 -9.11 4.37 -5.00
CA LEU A 68 -9.45 5.62 -4.35
C LEU A 68 -8.49 6.74 -4.79
N SER A 69 -7.17 6.49 -4.75
CA SER A 69 -6.15 7.48 -5.09
C SER A 69 -6.19 7.89 -6.57
N THR A 70 -6.47 6.96 -7.49
CA THR A 70 -6.48 7.24 -8.94
C THR A 70 -7.81 7.81 -9.43
N ARG A 71 -8.94 7.27 -8.97
CA ARG A 71 -10.27 7.60 -9.51
C ARG A 71 -10.97 8.73 -8.77
N LYS A 72 -10.87 8.74 -7.45
CA LYS A 72 -11.61 9.66 -6.59
C LYS A 72 -10.74 10.85 -6.13
N ILE A 73 -9.64 10.60 -5.45
CA ILE A 73 -8.73 11.64 -4.95
C ILE A 73 -7.94 12.26 -6.12
N ARG A 74 -7.60 11.47 -7.14
CA ARG A 74 -6.80 11.85 -8.31
C ARG A 74 -5.44 12.44 -7.92
N SER A 75 -4.76 11.81 -6.96
CA SER A 75 -3.45 12.22 -6.48
C SER A 75 -2.37 11.21 -6.91
N LEU A 76 -1.56 11.60 -7.88
CA LEU A 76 -0.40 10.83 -8.32
C LEU A 76 0.60 10.55 -7.17
N PRO A 77 0.96 11.54 -6.32
CA PRO A 77 1.82 11.29 -5.17
C PRO A 77 1.29 10.25 -4.20
N LEU A 78 0.00 10.25 -3.90
CA LEU A 78 -0.63 9.24 -3.06
C LEU A 78 -0.58 7.85 -3.72
N THR A 79 -0.88 7.77 -5.01
CA THR A 79 -0.79 6.51 -5.77
C THR A 79 0.62 5.92 -5.73
N LEU A 80 1.65 6.76 -5.93
CA LEU A 80 3.05 6.35 -5.84
C LEU A 80 3.44 5.89 -4.43
N ALA A 81 2.94 6.55 -3.39
CA ALA A 81 3.21 6.17 -2.01
C ALA A 81 2.59 4.80 -1.67
N ILE A 82 1.36 4.53 -2.12
CA ILE A 82 0.69 3.24 -1.95
C ILE A 82 1.45 2.14 -2.70
N LEU A 83 1.81 2.39 -3.95
CA LEU A 83 2.56 1.44 -4.78
C LEU A 83 3.95 1.15 -4.17
N TYR A 84 4.63 2.16 -3.66
CA TYR A 84 5.91 2.01 -2.97
C TYR A 84 5.79 1.10 -1.74
N ASN A 85 4.79 1.32 -0.88
CA ASN A 85 4.54 0.47 0.27
C ASN A 85 4.28 -0.99 -0.15
N PHE A 86 3.46 -1.19 -1.19
CA PHE A 86 3.16 -2.53 -1.72
C PHE A 86 4.40 -3.24 -2.26
N LEU A 87 5.27 -2.54 -2.99
CA LEU A 87 6.50 -3.14 -3.52
C LEU A 87 7.49 -3.51 -2.41
N ILE A 88 7.56 -2.73 -1.34
CA ILE A 88 8.34 -3.12 -0.16
C ILE A 88 7.80 -4.43 0.41
N ASP A 89 6.47 -4.55 0.58
CA ASP A 89 5.84 -5.77 1.08
C ASP A 89 6.15 -6.97 0.18
N ALA A 90 6.08 -6.78 -1.15
CA ALA A 90 6.41 -7.82 -2.11
C ALA A 90 7.89 -8.24 -2.04
N CYS A 91 8.82 -7.28 -1.92
CA CYS A 91 10.25 -7.58 -1.77
C CYS A 91 10.52 -8.41 -0.52
N VAL A 92 9.85 -8.06 0.58
CA VAL A 92 9.98 -8.75 1.85
C VAL A 92 9.36 -10.15 1.79
N GLY A 93 8.20 -10.30 1.16
CA GLY A 93 7.52 -11.60 0.98
C GLY A 93 8.30 -12.60 0.12
N LEU A 94 9.18 -12.12 -0.77
CA LEU A 94 10.03 -12.98 -1.60
C LEU A 94 11.21 -13.59 -0.84
N VAL A 95 11.52 -13.15 0.36
CA VAL A 95 12.62 -13.70 1.16
C VAL A 95 12.09 -14.81 2.07
N PRO A 96 12.36 -16.10 1.78
CA PRO A 96 11.92 -17.20 2.64
C PRO A 96 12.62 -17.13 4.01
N PHE A 97 11.93 -17.52 5.06
CA PHE A 97 12.42 -17.65 6.46
C PHE A 97 12.41 -16.39 7.34
N ILE A 98 11.61 -15.36 7.04
CA ILE A 98 11.63 -14.16 7.87
C ILE A 98 10.35 -14.04 8.70
N GLY A 99 10.28 -14.72 9.86
CA GLY A 99 9.21 -14.54 10.87
C GLY A 99 9.09 -13.11 11.41
N PRO A 100 10.20 -12.38 11.73
CA PRO A 100 10.14 -10.98 12.17
C PRO A 100 9.68 -9.98 11.12
N VAL A 101 9.63 -10.39 9.86
CA VAL A 101 9.25 -9.54 8.74
C VAL A 101 7.74 -9.37 8.64
N LEU A 102 6.96 -10.27 9.22
CA LEU A 102 5.51 -10.08 9.34
C LEU A 102 5.17 -8.79 10.08
N ASP A 103 5.88 -8.45 11.15
CA ASP A 103 5.72 -7.17 11.85
C ASP A 103 5.97 -5.95 10.95
N PHE A 104 6.89 -6.08 10.00
CA PHE A 104 7.17 -5.01 9.04
C PHE A 104 6.06 -4.87 7.99
N LEU A 105 5.53 -5.97 7.47
CA LEU A 105 4.42 -6.02 6.53
C LEU A 105 3.16 -5.36 7.11
N PHE A 106 2.81 -5.68 8.35
CA PHE A 106 1.67 -5.07 9.04
C PHE A 106 1.85 -3.56 9.21
N ARG A 107 3.06 -3.09 9.50
CA ARG A 107 3.35 -1.66 9.57
C ARG A 107 3.19 -0.96 8.23
N ALA A 108 3.51 -1.60 7.12
CA ALA A 108 3.36 -1.01 5.80
C ALA A 108 1.88 -0.85 5.40
N ASN A 109 1.04 -1.83 5.70
CA ASN A 109 -0.41 -1.76 5.51
C ASN A 109 -1.06 -0.64 6.35
N SER A 110 -0.70 -0.54 7.63
CA SER A 110 -1.14 0.55 8.50
C SER A 110 -0.66 1.93 8.00
N ARG A 111 0.55 2.01 7.39
CA ARG A 111 1.03 3.24 6.74
C ARG A 111 0.15 3.63 5.56
N THR A 112 -0.24 2.68 4.71
CA THR A 112 -1.14 2.92 3.59
C THR A 112 -2.49 3.45 4.06
N ALA A 113 -3.08 2.84 5.10
CA ALA A 113 -4.33 3.30 5.69
C ALA A 113 -4.21 4.74 6.23
N LYS A 114 -3.12 5.07 6.93
CA LYS A 114 -2.86 6.43 7.44
C LYS A 114 -2.72 7.44 6.32
N LEU A 115 -2.00 7.11 5.24
CA LEU A 115 -1.86 7.99 4.08
C LEU A 115 -3.20 8.28 3.41
N VAL A 116 -4.00 7.23 3.16
CA VAL A 116 -5.33 7.38 2.55
C VAL A 116 -6.24 8.23 3.43
N ARG A 117 -6.24 7.97 4.75
CA ARG A 117 -7.00 8.76 5.72
C ARG A 117 -6.61 10.23 5.68
N GLY A 118 -5.31 10.55 5.74
CA GLY A 118 -4.82 11.92 5.69
C GLY A 118 -5.26 12.66 4.42
N PHE A 119 -5.31 11.99 3.27
CA PHE A 119 -5.80 12.60 2.03
C PHE A 119 -7.32 12.78 1.99
N VAL A 120 -8.09 11.86 2.59
CA VAL A 120 -9.56 11.96 2.68
C VAL A 120 -9.97 13.05 3.68
N GLU A 121 -9.25 13.16 4.80
CA GLU A 121 -9.47 14.16 5.85
C GLU A 121 -8.88 15.55 5.51
N ASP A 122 -8.28 15.72 4.32
CA ASP A 122 -7.60 16.96 3.86
C ASP A 122 -6.48 17.42 4.83
N ASP A 123 -5.77 16.45 5.45
CA ASP A 123 -4.64 16.75 6.32
C ASP A 123 -3.47 17.33 5.51
N ARG A 124 -3.26 18.63 5.68
CA ARG A 124 -2.26 19.39 4.93
C ARG A 124 -0.83 18.93 5.19
N GLU A 125 -0.54 18.41 6.36
CA GLU A 125 0.80 17.94 6.71
C GLU A 125 1.11 16.65 5.94
N THR A 126 0.23 15.65 6.01
CA THR A 126 0.34 14.40 5.26
C THR A 126 0.42 14.65 3.75
N ILE A 127 -0.46 15.49 3.20
CA ILE A 127 -0.46 15.83 1.78
C ILE A 127 0.84 16.48 1.35
N ARG A 128 1.35 17.43 2.13
CA ARG A 128 2.61 18.13 1.84
C ARG A 128 3.81 17.19 1.90
N GLU A 129 3.85 16.32 2.90
CA GLU A 129 4.93 15.34 3.05
C GLU A 129 4.97 14.36 1.88
N VAL A 130 3.83 13.78 1.51
CA VAL A 130 3.72 12.85 0.37
C VAL A 130 4.10 13.53 -0.94
N ASN A 131 3.61 14.76 -1.19
CA ASN A 131 3.96 15.52 -2.39
C ASN A 131 5.47 15.82 -2.46
N ARG A 132 6.10 16.16 -1.33
CA ARG A 132 7.53 16.43 -1.26
C ARG A 132 8.35 15.17 -1.57
N ARG A 133 7.89 14.01 -1.12
CA ARG A 133 8.56 12.71 -1.31
C ARG A 133 8.22 12.03 -2.64
N ALA A 134 7.28 12.55 -3.43
CA ALA A 134 6.82 11.90 -4.66
C ALA A 134 7.95 11.54 -5.64
N ARG A 135 8.94 12.42 -5.79
CA ARG A 135 10.12 12.16 -6.65
C ARG A 135 10.95 10.97 -6.16
N TYR A 136 11.11 10.86 -4.85
CA TYR A 136 11.83 9.74 -4.24
C TYR A 136 11.06 8.43 -4.41
N PHE A 137 9.74 8.45 -4.35
CA PHE A 137 8.91 7.28 -4.60
C PHE A 137 9.10 6.73 -6.01
N VAL A 138 9.19 7.59 -7.03
CA VAL A 138 9.45 7.13 -8.40
C VAL A 138 10.77 6.37 -8.50
N VAL A 139 11.85 6.96 -7.99
CA VAL A 139 13.17 6.31 -8.01
C VAL A 139 13.16 5.01 -7.20
N ALA A 140 12.59 5.04 -6.00
CA ALA A 140 12.50 3.86 -5.13
C ALA A 140 11.67 2.74 -5.76
N ILE A 141 10.56 3.05 -6.43
CA ILE A 141 9.73 2.08 -7.16
C ILE A 141 10.55 1.40 -8.27
N ILE A 142 11.30 2.16 -9.06
CA ILE A 142 12.14 1.59 -10.11
C ILE A 142 13.18 0.63 -9.51
N VAL A 143 13.87 1.05 -8.45
CA VAL A 143 14.85 0.21 -7.74
C VAL A 143 14.20 -1.06 -7.19
N LEU A 144 13.02 -0.94 -6.55
CA LEU A 144 12.29 -2.08 -6.00
C LEU A 144 11.82 -3.06 -7.09
N ILE A 145 11.35 -2.56 -8.24
CA ILE A 145 10.98 -3.43 -9.37
C ILE A 145 12.20 -4.21 -9.86
N ILE A 146 13.35 -3.55 -10.03
CA ILE A 146 14.60 -4.22 -10.42
C ILE A 146 14.97 -5.29 -9.38
N LEU A 147 14.86 -4.97 -8.09
CA LEU A 147 15.17 -5.91 -7.01
C LEU A 147 14.24 -7.12 -7.03
N VAL A 148 12.92 -6.93 -7.20
CA VAL A 148 11.94 -8.01 -7.31
C VAL A 148 12.26 -8.94 -8.49
N VAL A 149 12.55 -8.36 -9.66
CA VAL A 149 12.91 -9.14 -10.85
C VAL A 149 14.20 -9.92 -10.63
N LEU A 150 15.20 -9.30 -10.00
CA LEU A 150 16.46 -9.97 -9.68
C LEU A 150 16.27 -11.13 -8.70
N LEU A 151 15.50 -10.92 -7.63
CA LEU A 151 15.19 -11.96 -6.63
C LEU A 151 14.42 -13.11 -7.27
N ALA A 152 13.43 -12.83 -8.10
CA ALA A 152 12.67 -13.84 -8.83
C ALA A 152 13.60 -14.65 -9.77
N TYR A 153 14.50 -13.99 -10.47
CA TYR A 153 15.47 -14.65 -11.34
C TYR A 153 16.43 -15.55 -10.55
N LEU A 154 16.98 -15.06 -9.44
CA LEU A 154 17.85 -15.85 -8.57
C LEU A 154 17.10 -17.07 -7.97
N PHE A 155 15.84 -16.89 -7.60
CA PHE A 155 15.00 -18.00 -7.12
C PHE A 155 14.80 -19.07 -8.21
N LEU A 156 14.52 -18.69 -9.44
CA LEU A 156 14.41 -19.62 -10.56
C LEU A 156 15.71 -20.38 -10.83
N LEU A 157 16.86 -19.67 -10.77
CA LEU A 157 18.17 -20.32 -10.87
C LEU A 157 18.42 -21.32 -9.75
N PHE A 158 18.06 -20.97 -8.53
CA PHE A 158 18.18 -21.86 -7.37
C PHE A 158 17.30 -23.10 -7.52
N CYS A 159 16.05 -22.93 -7.96
CA CYS A 159 15.16 -24.07 -8.23
C CYS A 159 15.73 -24.99 -9.32
N ARG A 160 16.26 -24.40 -10.41
CA ARG A 160 16.90 -25.18 -11.48
C ARG A 160 18.10 -25.95 -10.98
N TRP A 161 18.97 -25.32 -10.19
CA TRP A 161 20.14 -25.95 -9.59
C TRP A 161 19.75 -27.12 -8.66
N LEU A 162 18.68 -27.00 -7.88
CA LEU A 162 18.15 -28.09 -7.04
C LEU A 162 17.66 -29.27 -7.88
N ILE A 163 16.98 -29.01 -9.01
CA ILE A 163 16.49 -30.04 -9.93
C ILE A 163 17.68 -30.77 -10.55
N ASP A 164 18.70 -30.04 -11.00
CA ASP A 164 19.91 -30.63 -11.59
C ASP A 164 20.68 -31.52 -10.58
N LEU A 165 20.72 -31.11 -9.29
CA LEU A 165 21.29 -31.93 -8.21
C LEU A 165 20.48 -33.17 -7.92
N GLY A 166 19.13 -33.10 -7.93
CA GLY A 166 18.25 -34.24 -7.69
C GLY A 166 18.14 -35.19 -8.89
N GLY A 167 18.33 -34.70 -10.11
CA GLY A 167 18.26 -35.48 -11.35
C GLY A 167 19.57 -36.19 -11.74
N GLY A 168 20.70 -35.84 -11.13
CA GLY A 168 22.01 -36.43 -11.41
C GLY A 168 22.29 -37.80 -10.76
N GLY A 169 21.30 -38.37 -10.07
CA GLY A 169 21.45 -39.67 -9.34
C GLY A 169 20.87 -40.90 -10.03
N VAL A 170 20.42 -40.79 -11.28
CA VAL A 170 19.88 -41.95 -12.05
C VAL A 170 20.69 -42.13 -13.34
N GLN A 171 21.85 -42.71 -13.25
CA GLN A 171 22.55 -43.45 -14.29
C GLN A 171 23.03 -44.78 -13.77
#